data_60bfb7c5b139aca84235e3a8f6c8655c
#
_entry.id   60bfb7c5b139aca84235e3a8f6c8655c
#
_cell.length_a   1.000
_cell.length_b   1.000
_cell.length_c   1.000
_cell.angle_alpha   90.00
_cell.angle_beta   90.00
_cell.angle_gamma   90.00
#
_symmetry.space_group_name_H-M   'P 1'
#
loop_
_entity.id
_entity.type
_entity.pdbx_description
1 polymer ?
#
loop_
_entity_poly.entity_id
_entity_poly.type
_entity_poly.pdbx_seq_one_letter_code
_entity_poly.pdbx_strand_id
1 'polypeptide(L)'
;DTSTTYGFLEPRGIDALVTKLAKQSSTQRYAVSGSVAAQPYAPYADARLSLIYTDDPATLAAEIGLRPVAAGANVLIAVPRSPVVFERTSTWRDITVVAPSQAVADLLSGPGRNPAEGDYLLSWMKENEDVWRRQLDR
;
A
#
# COMPACT_ATOMS: atom_id res chain seq x y z
N ASP A 1 10.98 -6.39 -8.47
CA ASP A 1 10.69 -5.21 -9.25
C ASP A 1 11.67 -4.09 -8.91
N THR A 2 12.07 -3.35 -9.91
CA THR A 2 13.13 -2.36 -9.78
C THR A 2 12.62 -0.92 -9.83
N SER A 3 11.40 -0.67 -9.47
CA SER A 3 10.90 0.70 -9.30
C SER A 3 11.73 1.40 -8.23
N THR A 4 12.11 2.65 -8.50
CA THR A 4 12.83 3.43 -7.50
C THR A 4 11.93 3.71 -6.31
N THR A 5 12.41 3.37 -5.13
CA THR A 5 11.65 3.49 -3.88
C THR A 5 12.35 4.45 -2.95
N TYR A 6 11.59 5.37 -2.38
CA TYR A 6 12.10 6.38 -1.46
C TYR A 6 11.53 6.13 -0.07
N GLY A 7 12.38 6.24 0.95
CA GLY A 7 12.00 6.00 2.34
C GLY A 7 11.60 7.27 3.07
N PHE A 8 10.51 7.18 3.81
CA PHE A 8 9.99 8.28 4.62
C PHE A 8 9.59 7.78 6.00
N LEU A 9 9.44 8.71 6.93
CA LEU A 9 9.02 8.39 8.29
C LEU A 9 7.74 9.12 8.63
N GLU A 10 6.74 8.36 9.09
CA GLU A 10 5.58 8.87 9.81
C GLU A 10 5.79 8.51 11.29
N PRO A 11 6.23 9.47 12.14
CA PRO A 11 6.58 9.14 13.53
C PRO A 11 5.43 8.56 14.36
N ARG A 12 4.20 8.87 13.98
CA ARG A 12 3.01 8.41 14.71
C ARG A 12 2.52 7.04 14.25
N GLY A 13 3.18 6.42 13.26
CA GLY A 13 2.84 5.08 12.78
C GLY A 13 1.85 5.05 11.63
N ILE A 14 1.49 3.83 11.25
CA ILE A 14 0.71 3.59 10.02
C ILE A 14 -0.73 4.11 10.13
N ASP A 15 -1.36 4.02 11.31
CA ASP A 15 -2.73 4.54 11.47
C ASP A 15 -2.77 6.05 11.23
N ALA A 16 -1.75 6.77 11.69
CA ALA A 16 -1.65 8.21 11.43
C ALA A 16 -1.46 8.48 9.93
N LEU A 17 -0.66 7.65 9.25
CA LEU A 17 -0.49 7.75 7.80
C LEU A 17 -1.82 7.59 7.08
N VAL A 18 -2.59 6.57 7.43
CA VAL A 18 -3.89 6.32 6.82
C VAL A 18 -4.83 7.52 7.03
N THR A 19 -4.86 8.06 8.24
CA THR A 19 -5.68 9.23 8.53
C THR A 19 -5.27 10.45 7.71
N LYS A 20 -3.96 10.68 7.57
CA LYS A 20 -3.46 11.79 6.76
C LYS A 20 -3.82 11.63 5.29
N LEU A 21 -3.67 10.42 4.74
CA LEU A 21 -4.04 10.15 3.36
C LEU A 21 -5.54 10.34 3.14
N ALA A 22 -6.37 9.89 4.07
CA ALA A 22 -7.82 10.01 3.97
C ALA A 22 -8.28 11.46 3.93
N LYS A 23 -7.58 12.35 4.63
CA LYS A 23 -7.92 13.78 4.67
C LYS A 23 -7.32 14.56 3.52
N GLN A 24 -6.39 13.95 2.78
CA GLN A 24 -5.64 14.62 1.74
C GLN A 24 -6.47 14.83 0.49
N SER A 25 -6.52 16.08 0.05
CA SER A 25 -7.06 16.44 -1.27
C SER A 25 -5.89 16.46 -2.24
N SER A 26 -5.43 15.27 -2.61
CA SER A 26 -4.22 15.15 -3.43
C SER A 26 -4.48 15.56 -4.88
N THR A 27 -3.50 16.26 -5.46
CA THR A 27 -3.54 16.64 -6.88
C THR A 27 -3.03 15.52 -7.77
N GLN A 28 -2.50 14.43 -7.19
CA GLN A 28 -2.01 13.30 -7.95
C GLN A 28 -2.61 12.00 -7.43
N ARG A 29 -2.69 11.02 -8.33
CA ARG A 29 -3.17 9.71 -7.96
C ARG A 29 -2.16 8.99 -7.06
N TYR A 30 -2.68 8.14 -6.19
CA TYR A 30 -1.86 7.26 -5.39
C TYR A 30 -2.61 5.94 -5.17
N ALA A 31 -1.88 4.91 -4.80
CA ALA A 31 -2.48 3.64 -4.37
C ALA A 31 -1.57 3.00 -3.32
N VAL A 32 -2.17 2.65 -2.18
CA VAL A 32 -1.43 2.02 -1.08
C VAL A 32 -1.41 0.52 -1.30
N SER A 33 -0.24 -0.08 -1.11
CA SER A 33 -0.01 -1.51 -1.29
C SER A 33 0.59 -2.14 -0.04
N GLY A 34 0.99 -3.39 -0.15
CA GLY A 34 1.64 -4.11 0.94
C GLY A 34 0.70 -4.43 2.09
N SER A 35 1.22 -4.35 3.31
CA SER A 35 0.47 -4.73 4.52
C SER A 35 -0.82 -3.95 4.71
N VAL A 36 -0.82 -2.66 4.39
CA VAL A 36 -2.02 -1.83 4.53
C VAL A 36 -3.11 -2.31 3.57
N ALA A 37 -2.75 -2.62 2.33
CA ALA A 37 -3.72 -3.10 1.35
C ALA A 37 -4.29 -4.48 1.69
N ALA A 38 -3.56 -5.27 2.47
CA ALA A 38 -4.03 -6.58 2.92
C ALA A 38 -5.02 -6.50 4.06
N GLN A 39 -5.02 -5.41 4.83
CA GLN A 39 -5.87 -5.27 6.03
C GLN A 39 -7.36 -5.51 5.78
N PRO A 40 -7.96 -4.99 4.70
CA PRO A 40 -9.39 -5.23 4.47
C PRO A 40 -9.76 -6.68 4.16
N TYR A 41 -8.79 -7.51 3.80
CA TYR A 41 -9.04 -8.90 3.39
C TYR A 41 -8.52 -9.91 4.40
N ALA A 42 -7.23 -9.84 4.69
CA ALA A 42 -6.55 -10.89 5.46
C ALA A 42 -5.48 -10.26 6.36
N PRO A 43 -5.88 -9.60 7.46
CA PRO A 43 -4.91 -9.01 8.37
C PRO A 43 -4.13 -10.12 9.08
N TYR A 44 -2.82 -10.13 8.87
CA TYR A 44 -1.91 -11.12 9.45
C TYR A 44 -1.29 -10.59 10.74
N ALA A 45 -0.90 -9.32 10.70
CA ALA A 45 -0.30 -8.61 11.83
C ALA A 45 -0.54 -7.13 11.62
N ASP A 46 -0.33 -6.33 12.67
CA ASP A 46 -0.42 -4.88 12.55
C ASP A 46 0.59 -4.39 11.51
N ALA A 47 0.16 -3.52 10.61
CA ALA A 47 1.03 -2.98 9.59
C ALA A 47 2.06 -2.05 10.23
N ARG A 48 3.35 -2.31 9.94
CA ARG A 48 4.46 -1.48 10.44
C ARG A 48 5.20 -0.79 9.31
N LEU A 49 4.92 -1.18 8.09
CA LEU A 49 5.52 -0.62 6.89
C LEU A 49 4.44 -0.48 5.84
N SER A 50 4.38 0.67 5.21
CA SER A 50 3.45 0.92 4.11
C SER A 50 4.21 1.17 2.83
N LEU A 51 3.69 0.68 1.71
CA LEU A 51 4.17 1.00 0.37
C LEU A 51 3.09 1.82 -0.32
N ILE A 52 3.48 2.94 -0.93
CA ILE A 52 2.56 3.80 -1.66
C ILE A 52 3.10 4.01 -3.07
N TYR A 53 2.27 3.77 -4.07
CA TYR A 53 2.58 4.13 -5.45
C TYR A 53 1.98 5.48 -5.76
N THR A 54 2.75 6.33 -6.44
CA THR A 54 2.30 7.65 -6.90
C THR A 54 3.20 8.13 -8.03
N ASP A 55 2.76 9.16 -8.74
CA ASP A 55 3.54 9.69 -9.86
C ASP A 55 4.70 10.57 -9.39
N ASP A 56 4.54 11.28 -8.28
CA ASP A 56 5.59 12.17 -7.74
C ASP A 56 5.72 11.95 -6.23
N PRO A 57 6.63 11.05 -5.81
CA PRO A 57 6.81 10.74 -4.39
C PRO A 57 7.13 11.92 -3.50
N ALA A 58 8.01 12.82 -3.94
CA ALA A 58 8.40 13.96 -3.13
C ALA A 58 7.23 14.91 -2.88
N THR A 59 6.42 15.15 -3.89
CA THR A 59 5.26 16.02 -3.75
C THR A 59 4.20 15.41 -2.82
N LEU A 60 3.91 14.12 -2.98
CA LEU A 60 2.95 13.46 -2.09
C LEU A 60 3.44 13.48 -0.65
N ALA A 61 4.72 13.14 -0.44
CA ALA A 61 5.30 13.14 0.91
C ALA A 61 5.20 14.51 1.58
N ALA A 62 5.49 15.57 0.82
CA ALA A 62 5.38 16.94 1.34
C ALA A 62 3.94 17.29 1.68
N GLU A 63 2.99 16.90 0.84
CA GLU A 63 1.57 17.18 1.06
C GLU A 63 1.03 16.54 2.33
N ILE A 64 1.48 15.35 2.66
CA ILE A 64 1.02 14.62 3.85
C ILE A 64 2.00 14.72 5.03
N GLY A 65 3.04 15.54 4.90
CA GLY A 65 3.94 15.85 6.00
C GLY A 65 4.85 14.70 6.42
N LEU A 66 5.31 13.89 5.47
CA LEU A 66 6.27 12.82 5.74
C LEU A 66 7.69 13.36 5.65
N ARG A 67 8.57 12.83 6.50
CA ARG A 67 9.96 13.23 6.54
C ARG A 67 10.82 12.20 5.81
N PRO A 68 11.66 12.62 4.81
CA PRO A 68 12.57 11.69 4.16
C PRO A 68 13.63 11.19 5.15
N VAL A 69 13.94 9.90 5.09
CA VAL A 69 14.96 9.29 5.95
C VAL A 69 15.82 8.33 5.14
N ALA A 70 17.10 8.24 5.53
CA ALA A 70 18.01 7.29 4.90
C ALA A 70 17.87 5.89 5.49
N ALA A 71 17.41 5.78 6.73
CA ALA A 71 17.22 4.52 7.42
C ALA A 71 16.03 4.62 8.37
N GLY A 72 15.44 3.47 8.70
CA GLY A 72 14.31 3.42 9.63
C GLY A 72 12.99 3.88 9.05
N ALA A 73 12.84 3.85 7.73
CA ALA A 73 11.60 4.23 7.09
C ALA A 73 10.46 3.29 7.47
N ASN A 74 9.27 3.84 7.72
CA ASN A 74 8.06 3.04 7.84
C ASN A 74 7.09 3.30 6.68
N VAL A 75 7.43 4.24 5.80
CA VAL A 75 6.66 4.51 4.58
C VAL A 75 7.62 4.48 3.40
N LEU A 76 7.34 3.63 2.44
CA LEU A 76 8.08 3.57 1.18
C LEU A 76 7.17 4.12 0.09
N ILE A 77 7.67 5.05 -0.71
CA ILE A 77 6.91 5.62 -1.82
C ILE A 77 7.67 5.36 -3.10
N ALA A 78 6.98 4.84 -4.10
CA ALA A 78 7.60 4.45 -5.36
C ALA A 78 6.79 4.96 -6.55
N VAL A 79 7.50 5.27 -7.64
CA VAL A 79 6.87 5.48 -8.94
C VAL A 79 6.70 4.11 -9.57
N PRO A 80 5.48 3.69 -9.91
CA PRO A 80 5.29 2.36 -10.49
C PRO A 80 5.83 2.34 -11.92
N ARG A 81 6.33 1.17 -12.33
CA ARG A 81 6.80 0.97 -13.70
C ARG A 81 5.68 0.97 -14.71
N SER A 82 4.49 0.61 -14.27
CA SER A 82 3.33 0.48 -15.12
C SER A 82 2.13 1.08 -14.40
N PRO A 83 1.22 1.74 -15.13
CA PRO A 83 0.01 2.27 -14.51
C PRO A 83 -0.95 1.18 -14.01
N VAL A 84 -0.66 -0.09 -14.27
CA VAL A 84 -1.52 -1.20 -13.88
C VAL A 84 -1.78 -1.24 -12.37
N VAL A 85 -0.85 -0.74 -11.55
CA VAL A 85 -1.05 -0.71 -10.09
C VAL A 85 -2.23 0.17 -9.69
N PHE A 86 -2.62 1.12 -10.55
CA PHE A 86 -3.76 2.00 -10.29
C PHE A 86 -5.08 1.43 -10.83
N GLU A 87 -5.04 0.26 -11.46
CA GLU A 87 -6.24 -0.40 -11.97
C GLU A 87 -6.86 -1.27 -10.90
N ARG A 88 -8.19 -1.36 -10.91
CA ARG A 88 -8.96 -2.20 -10.00
C ARG A 88 -8.68 -1.90 -8.53
N THR A 89 -8.37 -0.64 -8.24
CA THR A 89 -8.22 -0.20 -6.86
C THR A 89 -9.57 -0.20 -6.14
N SER A 90 -9.51 -0.19 -4.83
CA SER A 90 -10.70 -0.07 -4.00
C SER A 90 -10.45 0.98 -2.92
N THR A 91 -11.48 1.27 -2.14
CA THR A 91 -11.39 2.23 -1.05
C THR A 91 -11.48 1.49 0.28
N TRP A 92 -10.57 1.82 1.20
CA TRP A 92 -10.57 1.29 2.55
C TRP A 92 -10.20 2.41 3.51
N ARG A 93 -11.05 2.66 4.52
CA ARG A 93 -10.87 3.77 5.46
C ARG A 93 -10.61 5.11 4.75
N ASP A 94 -11.34 5.33 3.65
CA ASP A 94 -11.25 6.53 2.82
C ASP A 94 -9.91 6.73 2.09
N ILE A 95 -9.11 5.69 1.97
CA ILE A 95 -7.89 5.73 1.16
C ILE A 95 -8.01 4.76 -0.02
N THR A 96 -7.24 5.04 -1.07
CA THR A 96 -7.18 4.17 -2.24
C THR A 96 -6.14 3.08 -2.02
N VAL A 97 -6.55 1.82 -2.15
CA VAL A 97 -5.67 0.67 -2.01
C VAL A 97 -5.64 -0.14 -3.31
N VAL A 98 -4.50 -0.79 -3.56
CA VAL A 98 -4.33 -1.63 -4.77
C VAL A 98 -5.21 -2.88 -4.71
N ALA A 99 -5.40 -3.52 -5.86
CA ALA A 99 -6.06 -4.81 -5.94
C ALA A 99 -5.33 -5.85 -5.09
N PRO A 100 -6.04 -6.86 -4.54
CA PRO A 100 -5.38 -7.89 -3.71
C PRO A 100 -4.22 -8.61 -4.41
N SER A 101 -4.32 -8.87 -5.72
CA SER A 101 -3.24 -9.51 -6.46
C SER A 101 -1.97 -8.68 -6.48
N GLN A 102 -2.09 -7.36 -6.58
CA GLN A 102 -0.94 -6.46 -6.53
C GLN A 102 -0.34 -6.45 -5.13
N ALA A 103 -1.19 -6.44 -4.09
CA ALA A 103 -0.72 -6.48 -2.70
C ALA A 103 0.07 -7.76 -2.43
N VAL A 104 -0.39 -8.91 -2.93
CA VAL A 104 0.35 -10.18 -2.79
C VAL A 104 1.73 -10.09 -3.43
N ALA A 105 1.79 -9.60 -4.67
CA ALA A 105 3.06 -9.47 -5.38
C ALA A 105 4.05 -8.62 -4.61
N ASP A 106 3.59 -7.49 -4.08
CA ASP A 106 4.45 -6.57 -3.34
C ASP A 106 4.87 -7.14 -1.99
N LEU A 107 3.99 -7.86 -1.31
CA LEU A 107 4.31 -8.49 -0.02
C LEU A 107 5.32 -9.62 -0.21
N LEU A 108 5.14 -10.46 -1.22
CA LEU A 108 6.04 -11.60 -1.45
C LEU A 108 7.47 -11.15 -1.75
N SER A 109 7.65 -9.97 -2.33
CA SER A 109 8.97 -9.41 -2.63
C SER A 109 9.45 -8.41 -1.59
N GLY A 110 8.69 -8.18 -0.54
CA GLY A 110 8.99 -7.17 0.47
C GLY A 110 9.87 -7.70 1.61
N PRO A 111 10.30 -6.78 2.50
CA PRO A 111 11.19 -7.13 3.60
C PRO A 111 10.47 -7.74 4.80
N GLY A 112 11.27 -8.33 5.70
CA GLY A 112 10.80 -8.79 7.00
C GLY A 112 9.68 -9.81 6.91
N ARG A 113 8.54 -9.53 7.54
CA ARG A 113 7.39 -10.43 7.58
C ARG A 113 6.49 -10.33 6.36
N ASN A 114 6.80 -9.45 5.41
CA ASN A 114 5.97 -9.25 4.24
C ASN A 114 5.73 -10.53 3.41
N PRO A 115 6.75 -11.39 3.17
CA PRO A 115 6.48 -12.63 2.43
C PRO A 115 5.47 -13.54 3.13
N ALA A 116 5.52 -13.66 4.45
CA ALA A 116 4.54 -14.45 5.20
C ALA A 116 3.14 -13.83 5.11
N GLU A 117 3.04 -12.50 5.16
CA GLU A 117 1.77 -11.81 4.95
C GLU A 117 1.24 -12.06 3.55
N GLY A 118 2.12 -12.05 2.54
CA GLY A 118 1.74 -12.33 1.16
C GLY A 118 1.17 -13.74 1.00
N ASP A 119 1.81 -14.73 1.61
CA ASP A 119 1.32 -16.10 1.60
C ASP A 119 -0.04 -16.22 2.29
N TYR A 120 -0.22 -15.53 3.40
CA TYR A 120 -1.47 -15.51 4.14
C TYR A 120 -2.61 -14.91 3.29
N LEU A 121 -2.35 -13.77 2.65
CA LEU A 121 -3.33 -13.12 1.78
C LEU A 121 -3.67 -14.00 0.57
N LEU A 122 -2.66 -14.62 -0.03
CA LEU A 122 -2.88 -15.51 -1.17
C LEU A 122 -3.77 -16.70 -0.79
N SER A 123 -3.56 -17.28 0.38
CA SER A 123 -4.42 -18.37 0.89
C SER A 123 -5.85 -17.88 1.07
N TRP A 124 -6.02 -16.68 1.65
CA TRP A 124 -7.35 -16.10 1.82
C TRP A 124 -8.05 -15.90 0.48
N MET A 125 -7.32 -15.41 -0.53
CA MET A 125 -7.88 -15.18 -1.87
C MET A 125 -8.36 -16.47 -2.50
N LYS A 126 -7.62 -17.57 -2.35
CA LYS A 126 -8.00 -18.88 -2.88
C LYS A 126 -9.29 -19.39 -2.22
N GLU A 127 -9.47 -19.13 -0.94
CA GLU A 127 -10.64 -19.56 -0.19
C GLU A 127 -11.85 -18.63 -0.39
N ASN A 128 -11.63 -17.42 -0.87
CA ASN A 128 -12.65 -16.38 -0.95
C ASN A 128 -12.74 -15.73 -2.34
N GLU A 129 -12.51 -16.50 -3.40
CA GLU A 129 -12.48 -15.97 -4.76
C GLU A 129 -13.73 -15.17 -5.12
N ASP A 130 -14.89 -15.64 -4.72
CA ASP A 130 -16.15 -14.98 -5.05
C ASP A 130 -16.23 -13.58 -4.45
N VAL A 131 -15.64 -13.37 -3.28
CA VAL A 131 -15.72 -12.10 -2.58
C VAL A 131 -14.86 -11.04 -3.27
N TRP A 132 -13.55 -11.31 -3.42
CA TRP A 132 -12.64 -10.28 -3.94
C TRP A 132 -12.82 -10.05 -5.44
N ARG A 133 -13.21 -11.08 -6.21
CA ARG A 133 -13.50 -10.91 -7.64
C ARG A 133 -14.69 -9.99 -7.86
N ARG A 134 -15.74 -10.15 -7.06
CA ARG A 134 -16.92 -9.28 -7.17
C ARG A 134 -16.59 -7.83 -6.85
N GLN A 135 -15.70 -7.60 -5.90
CA GLN A 135 -15.28 -6.24 -5.55
C GLN A 135 -14.52 -5.58 -6.69
N LEU A 136 -13.71 -6.33 -7.42
CA LEU A 136 -12.93 -5.79 -8.54
C LEU A 136 -13.78 -5.54 -9.78
N ASP A 137 -14.89 -6.25 -9.93
CA ASP A 137 -15.75 -6.15 -11.11
C ASP A 137 -16.77 -4.99 -11.00
N ARG A 138 -16.76 -4.26 -9.94
CA ARG A 138 -17.67 -3.12 -9.73
C ARG A 138 -17.20 -1.85 -10.41
#